data_340a83f6059473af97cdda02e55ecc98
#
_entry.id   340a83f6059473af97cdda02e55ecc98
#
_cell.length_a   1.000
_cell.length_b   1.000
_cell.length_c   1.000
_cell.angle_alpha   90.00
_cell.angle_beta   90.00
_cell.angle_gamma   90.00
#
_symmetry.space_group_name_H-M   'P 1'
#
loop_
_entity.id
_entity.type
_entity.pdbx_description
1 polymer ?
#
loop_
_entity_poly.entity_id
_entity_poly.type
_entity_poly.pdbx_seq_one_letter_code
_entity_poly.pdbx_strand_id
1 'polypeptide(L)'
;RYIWTNENNSDSLRFKSISNYYYKYTYAKPDSVIAITNYHYALAKSKKSTKEMATALNERSYAYYIKGQLNKSTEILHQSIDLFKTINEPKNLAVIQSNLGSIYLEQKKYLEAFNSFNESLITIRQENLKTSEARLLAKIGDIYNKLDELDLAMDYYNDSEEICIAREITKKNQIGFIYLKKSEIYFKKELFDLSIEYAEKADEELKKSNDKYLRSKCYLLLAKSYNKLGKKKKALNFLDQSLDLIKEINNESKIIEALILKSYFTLESNPTGAKKQAEKIVKLLKKETSNEIKANLYNLLYTCYKKSKQTGLALSMYEKYNVYKDSVQLEKNKLLIIKETIRNDYENRLKNKNIINEKEKAIVRVKYEYKIYTLIALTIFIFILSTYIIRIKNITNEKKLNFLLSEINLLKHQSNVLIDTKKFTLNRKKMELTINKKLNETDWNILLILLENPEATNKEISEQAFRSIDGIGSALRRMYVYFDVKETNYKKVSLIKKAIEICS
;
A
#
# COMPACT_ATOMS: atom_id res chain seq x y z
N ARG A 1 -0.45 16.04 -38.85
CA ARG A 1 0.85 16.07 -39.57
C ARG A 1 1.49 17.46 -39.47
N TYR A 2 0.78 18.52 -39.76
CA TYR A 2 1.30 19.91 -39.76
C TYR A 2 2.04 20.30 -38.46
N ILE A 3 1.57 19.87 -37.28
CA ILE A 3 2.17 20.28 -36.00
C ILE A 3 3.60 19.73 -35.85
N TRP A 4 3.85 18.44 -36.09
CA TRP A 4 5.18 17.84 -35.87
C TRP A 4 6.19 18.10 -36.98
N THR A 5 5.72 18.46 -38.18
CA THR A 5 6.58 18.82 -39.32
C THR A 5 6.97 20.31 -39.33
N ASN A 6 6.27 21.16 -38.58
CA ASN A 6 6.55 22.58 -38.53
C ASN A 6 7.71 22.85 -37.53
N GLU A 7 8.83 23.34 -38.05
CA GLU A 7 10.05 23.62 -37.27
C GLU A 7 9.90 24.81 -36.31
N ASN A 8 8.92 25.69 -36.54
CA ASN A 8 8.62 26.82 -35.65
C ASN A 8 7.91 26.37 -34.36
N ASN A 9 7.40 25.14 -34.31
CA ASN A 9 6.85 24.58 -33.07
C ASN A 9 7.94 24.09 -32.16
N SER A 10 7.73 24.23 -30.84
CA SER A 10 8.65 23.66 -29.85
C SER A 10 8.78 22.15 -30.00
N ASP A 11 9.97 21.61 -29.73
CA ASP A 11 10.23 20.17 -29.83
C ASP A 11 9.26 19.36 -28.93
N SER A 12 8.93 19.88 -27.74
CA SER A 12 7.94 19.26 -26.85
C SER A 12 6.56 19.13 -27.49
N LEU A 13 6.08 20.17 -28.17
CA LEU A 13 4.79 20.14 -28.86
C LEU A 13 4.84 19.17 -30.04
N ARG A 14 5.94 19.13 -30.77
CA ARG A 14 6.16 18.22 -31.91
C ARG A 14 6.11 16.76 -31.43
N PHE A 15 6.88 16.41 -30.40
CA PHE A 15 6.87 15.05 -29.81
C PHE A 15 5.51 14.65 -29.23
N LYS A 16 4.86 15.54 -28.49
CA LYS A 16 3.50 15.29 -27.97
C LYS A 16 2.49 15.03 -29.09
N SER A 17 2.60 15.75 -30.18
CA SER A 17 1.71 15.55 -31.34
C SER A 17 1.93 14.20 -32.03
N ILE A 18 3.19 13.74 -32.12
CA ILE A 18 3.54 12.40 -32.60
C ILE A 18 2.98 11.31 -31.68
N SER A 19 3.15 11.46 -30.37
CA SER A 19 2.64 10.50 -29.37
C SER A 19 1.11 10.39 -29.44
N ASN A 20 0.40 11.52 -29.64
CA ASN A 20 -1.05 11.51 -29.86
C ASN A 20 -1.46 10.72 -31.12
N TYR A 21 -0.64 10.77 -32.17
CA TYR A 21 -0.86 9.97 -33.37
C TYR A 21 -0.75 8.48 -33.06
N TYR A 22 0.27 8.04 -32.32
CA TYR A 22 0.43 6.64 -31.93
C TYR A 22 -0.80 6.16 -31.18
N TYR A 23 -1.20 6.89 -30.14
CA TYR A 23 -2.36 6.55 -29.33
C TYR A 23 -3.63 6.31 -30.16
N LYS A 24 -3.82 7.09 -31.21
CA LYS A 24 -5.03 7.04 -32.03
C LYS A 24 -4.98 5.94 -33.10
N TYR A 25 -3.81 5.64 -33.65
CA TYR A 25 -3.72 4.88 -34.90
C TYR A 25 -2.97 3.56 -34.82
N THR A 26 -2.32 3.20 -33.70
CA THR A 26 -1.50 1.98 -33.62
C THR A 26 -2.28 0.71 -33.94
N TYR A 27 -3.51 0.60 -33.50
CA TYR A 27 -4.36 -0.56 -33.81
C TYR A 27 -4.95 -0.50 -35.23
N ALA A 28 -5.31 0.68 -35.71
CA ALA A 28 -6.01 0.84 -36.96
C ALA A 28 -5.07 0.90 -38.18
N LYS A 29 -3.84 1.44 -38.01
CA LYS A 29 -2.87 1.71 -39.07
C LYS A 29 -1.44 1.46 -38.63
N PRO A 30 -1.06 0.23 -38.20
CA PRO A 30 0.26 -0.04 -37.63
C PRO A 30 1.42 0.28 -38.60
N ASP A 31 1.27 0.10 -39.91
CA ASP A 31 2.29 0.46 -40.90
C ASP A 31 2.55 1.96 -40.95
N SER A 32 1.50 2.77 -40.85
CA SER A 32 1.65 4.22 -40.76
C SER A 32 2.37 4.64 -39.47
N VAL A 33 2.10 3.94 -38.35
CA VAL A 33 2.80 4.17 -37.10
C VAL A 33 4.28 3.80 -37.21
N ILE A 34 4.62 2.69 -37.85
CA ILE A 34 6.03 2.31 -38.10
C ILE A 34 6.75 3.41 -38.90
N ALA A 35 6.12 3.94 -39.96
CA ALA A 35 6.71 5.03 -40.74
C ALA A 35 6.92 6.31 -39.91
N ILE A 36 5.94 6.69 -39.08
CA ILE A 36 6.04 7.88 -38.21
C ILE A 36 7.09 7.66 -37.10
N THR A 37 7.27 6.44 -36.56
CA THR A 37 8.31 6.17 -35.57
C THR A 37 9.72 6.33 -36.13
N ASN A 38 9.93 6.08 -37.43
CA ASN A 38 11.21 6.37 -38.09
C ASN A 38 11.49 7.88 -38.12
N TYR A 39 10.48 8.68 -38.48
CA TYR A 39 10.59 10.15 -38.40
C TYR A 39 10.83 10.64 -36.96
N HIS A 40 10.07 10.12 -35.99
CA HIS A 40 10.24 10.48 -34.57
C HIS A 40 11.67 10.19 -34.09
N TYR A 41 12.18 8.99 -34.39
CA TYR A 41 13.54 8.60 -34.01
C TYR A 41 14.58 9.53 -34.63
N ALA A 42 14.46 9.86 -35.92
CA ALA A 42 15.39 10.77 -36.60
C ALA A 42 15.34 12.19 -36.02
N LEU A 43 14.15 12.71 -35.74
CA LEU A 43 13.97 14.00 -35.07
C LEU A 43 14.56 13.97 -33.65
N ALA A 44 14.30 12.95 -32.86
CA ALA A 44 14.84 12.81 -31.52
C ALA A 44 16.38 12.74 -31.52
N LYS A 45 16.96 12.03 -32.52
CA LYS A 45 18.41 11.96 -32.70
C LYS A 45 19.02 13.32 -33.05
N SER A 46 18.40 14.10 -33.94
CA SER A 46 18.85 15.46 -34.28
C SER A 46 18.80 16.42 -33.08
N LYS A 47 17.85 16.20 -32.17
CA LYS A 47 17.67 16.97 -30.94
C LYS A 47 18.43 16.39 -29.73
N LYS A 48 19.24 15.33 -29.93
CA LYS A 48 20.01 14.64 -28.88
C LYS A 48 19.14 14.15 -27.71
N SER A 49 17.86 13.82 -27.96
CA SER A 49 16.90 13.37 -26.93
C SER A 49 16.87 11.85 -26.88
N THR A 50 17.70 11.24 -26.02
CA THR A 50 17.75 9.79 -25.79
C THR A 50 16.38 9.24 -25.36
N LYS A 51 15.66 9.99 -24.52
CA LYS A 51 14.31 9.64 -24.06
C LYS A 51 13.34 9.47 -25.23
N GLU A 52 13.30 10.42 -26.14
CA GLU A 52 12.39 10.37 -27.29
C GLU A 52 12.82 9.33 -28.32
N MET A 53 14.15 9.08 -28.48
CA MET A 53 14.65 7.97 -29.29
C MET A 53 14.15 6.62 -28.76
N ALA A 54 14.26 6.39 -27.44
CA ALA A 54 13.78 5.18 -26.77
C ALA A 54 12.25 5.04 -26.87
N THR A 55 11.51 6.14 -26.72
CA THR A 55 10.06 6.16 -26.88
C THR A 55 9.65 5.79 -28.31
N ALA A 56 10.32 6.32 -29.34
CA ALA A 56 10.04 5.98 -30.73
C ALA A 56 10.27 4.48 -31.02
N LEU A 57 11.30 3.88 -30.43
CA LEU A 57 11.57 2.43 -30.54
C LEU A 57 10.49 1.61 -29.82
N ASN A 58 10.08 1.99 -28.62
CA ASN A 58 8.99 1.32 -27.91
C ASN A 58 7.69 1.31 -28.75
N GLU A 59 7.30 2.43 -29.29
CA GLU A 59 6.08 2.53 -30.12
C GLU A 59 6.21 1.75 -31.43
N ARG A 60 7.38 1.70 -32.05
CA ARG A 60 7.68 0.86 -33.21
C ARG A 60 7.57 -0.63 -32.86
N SER A 61 8.14 -1.03 -31.76
CA SER A 61 8.01 -2.39 -31.23
C SER A 61 6.54 -2.78 -31.06
N TYR A 62 5.74 -1.90 -30.46
CA TYR A 62 4.33 -2.15 -30.23
C TYR A 62 3.54 -2.26 -31.55
N ALA A 63 3.86 -1.45 -32.56
CA ALA A 63 3.26 -1.58 -33.89
C ALA A 63 3.60 -2.93 -34.56
N TYR A 64 4.83 -3.42 -34.42
CA TYR A 64 5.20 -4.76 -34.88
C TYR A 64 4.50 -5.88 -34.09
N TYR A 65 4.31 -5.69 -32.77
CA TYR A 65 3.50 -6.60 -31.94
C TYR A 65 2.06 -6.72 -32.44
N ILE A 66 1.40 -5.59 -32.75
CA ILE A 66 0.05 -5.60 -33.34
C ILE A 66 0.00 -6.32 -34.67
N LYS A 67 1.06 -6.24 -35.48
CA LYS A 67 1.19 -6.99 -36.74
C LYS A 67 1.52 -8.48 -36.56
N GLY A 68 1.70 -8.96 -35.29
CA GLY A 68 2.08 -10.34 -35.00
C GLY A 68 3.56 -10.65 -35.31
N GLN A 69 4.39 -9.65 -35.63
CA GLN A 69 5.82 -9.83 -35.92
C GLN A 69 6.62 -9.80 -34.59
N LEU A 70 6.36 -10.82 -33.75
CA LEU A 70 6.80 -10.83 -32.34
C LEU A 70 8.34 -10.79 -32.17
N ASN A 71 9.08 -11.51 -33.02
CA ASN A 71 10.56 -11.54 -32.94
C ASN A 71 11.14 -10.13 -33.21
N LYS A 72 10.67 -9.47 -34.25
CA LYS A 72 11.10 -8.10 -34.59
C LYS A 72 10.69 -7.09 -33.52
N SER A 73 9.49 -7.26 -32.95
CA SER A 73 9.02 -6.47 -31.83
C SER A 73 9.97 -6.61 -30.63
N THR A 74 10.37 -7.83 -30.27
CA THR A 74 11.29 -8.10 -29.16
C THR A 74 12.66 -7.44 -29.40
N GLU A 75 13.25 -7.59 -30.58
CA GLU A 75 14.54 -7.01 -30.94
C GLU A 75 14.55 -5.48 -30.77
N ILE A 76 13.55 -4.81 -31.33
CA ILE A 76 13.43 -3.34 -31.24
C ILE A 76 13.19 -2.87 -29.80
N LEU A 77 12.43 -3.64 -29.02
CA LEU A 77 12.17 -3.30 -27.64
C LEU A 77 13.42 -3.39 -26.76
N HIS A 78 14.30 -4.35 -27.02
CA HIS A 78 15.61 -4.41 -26.34
C HIS A 78 16.44 -3.16 -26.62
N GLN A 79 16.49 -2.67 -27.87
CA GLN A 79 17.17 -1.40 -28.19
C GLN A 79 16.58 -0.21 -27.40
N SER A 80 15.26 -0.18 -27.22
CA SER A 80 14.60 0.83 -26.39
C SER A 80 15.01 0.72 -24.91
N ILE A 81 15.05 -0.50 -24.35
CA ILE A 81 15.48 -0.78 -22.98
C ILE A 81 16.91 -0.28 -22.74
N ASP A 82 17.81 -0.57 -23.67
CA ASP A 82 19.21 -0.17 -23.55
C ASP A 82 19.36 1.37 -23.51
N LEU A 83 18.60 2.08 -24.34
CA LEU A 83 18.61 3.55 -24.31
C LEU A 83 18.04 4.09 -22.97
N PHE A 84 16.92 3.53 -22.46
CA PHE A 84 16.37 3.99 -21.19
C PHE A 84 17.27 3.70 -19.99
N LYS A 85 18.07 2.63 -20.03
CA LYS A 85 19.08 2.35 -19.00
C LYS A 85 20.14 3.45 -18.93
N THR A 86 20.52 4.07 -20.07
CA THR A 86 21.57 5.11 -20.10
C THR A 86 21.14 6.43 -19.46
N ILE A 87 19.83 6.69 -19.33
CA ILE A 87 19.30 7.99 -18.86
C ILE A 87 18.64 7.92 -17.49
N ASN A 88 18.75 6.78 -16.79
CA ASN A 88 18.20 6.55 -15.45
C ASN A 88 16.71 6.96 -15.30
N GLU A 89 15.87 6.48 -16.21
CA GLU A 89 14.41 6.71 -16.23
C GLU A 89 13.65 5.45 -15.76
N PRO A 90 13.62 5.14 -14.46
CA PRO A 90 13.12 3.85 -13.94
C PRO A 90 11.64 3.62 -14.27
N LYS A 91 10.81 4.67 -14.27
CA LYS A 91 9.38 4.55 -14.60
C LYS A 91 9.16 4.07 -16.04
N ASN A 92 9.88 4.68 -16.97
CA ASN A 92 9.76 4.30 -18.38
C ASN A 92 10.32 2.89 -18.63
N LEU A 93 11.45 2.57 -17.99
CA LEU A 93 12.05 1.25 -18.06
C LEU A 93 11.08 0.16 -17.57
N ALA A 94 10.40 0.39 -16.42
CA ALA A 94 9.42 -0.56 -15.90
C ALA A 94 8.24 -0.78 -16.85
N VAL A 95 7.73 0.28 -17.47
CA VAL A 95 6.64 0.16 -18.46
C VAL A 95 7.09 -0.68 -19.66
N ILE A 96 8.30 -0.46 -20.15
CA ILE A 96 8.84 -1.19 -21.31
C ILE A 96 9.14 -2.65 -20.97
N GLN A 97 9.67 -2.95 -19.78
CA GLN A 97 9.81 -4.31 -19.28
C GLN A 97 8.47 -5.04 -19.21
N SER A 98 7.40 -4.35 -18.76
CA SER A 98 6.04 -4.89 -18.81
C SER A 98 5.55 -5.17 -20.24
N ASN A 99 5.93 -4.35 -21.21
CA ASN A 99 5.61 -4.58 -22.62
C ASN A 99 6.39 -5.80 -23.16
N LEU A 100 7.67 -5.92 -22.81
CA LEU A 100 8.50 -7.07 -23.17
C LEU A 100 7.92 -8.38 -22.62
N GLY A 101 7.52 -8.39 -21.34
CA GLY A 101 6.82 -9.52 -20.74
C GLY A 101 5.53 -9.90 -21.48
N SER A 102 4.79 -8.90 -22.00
CA SER A 102 3.59 -9.17 -22.79
C SER A 102 3.90 -9.82 -24.14
N ILE A 103 4.99 -9.41 -24.80
CA ILE A 103 5.46 -10.02 -26.06
C ILE A 103 5.91 -11.46 -25.81
N TYR A 104 6.67 -11.70 -24.74
CA TYR A 104 7.08 -13.04 -24.33
C TYR A 104 5.89 -13.96 -24.03
N LEU A 105 4.84 -13.43 -23.38
CA LEU A 105 3.62 -14.17 -23.13
C LEU A 105 2.92 -14.62 -24.42
N GLU A 106 2.84 -13.76 -25.43
CA GLU A 106 2.32 -14.13 -26.75
C GLU A 106 3.21 -15.12 -27.49
N GLN A 107 4.53 -15.06 -27.27
CA GLN A 107 5.49 -16.05 -27.80
C GLN A 107 5.44 -17.38 -27.02
N LYS A 108 4.59 -17.51 -26.00
CA LYS A 108 4.54 -18.66 -25.06
C LYS A 108 5.84 -18.86 -24.28
N LYS A 109 6.68 -17.84 -24.14
CA LYS A 109 7.88 -17.81 -23.32
C LYS A 109 7.51 -17.36 -21.91
N TYR A 110 6.85 -18.27 -21.18
CA TYR A 110 6.21 -17.93 -19.90
C TYR A 110 7.20 -17.55 -18.80
N LEU A 111 8.38 -18.17 -18.77
CA LEU A 111 9.41 -17.86 -17.77
C LEU A 111 10.00 -16.46 -18.00
N GLU A 112 10.33 -16.14 -19.23
CA GLU A 112 10.86 -14.84 -19.62
C GLU A 112 9.80 -13.73 -19.39
N ALA A 113 8.53 -14.04 -19.68
CA ALA A 113 7.42 -13.14 -19.41
C ALA A 113 7.28 -12.87 -17.90
N PHE A 114 7.33 -13.92 -17.09
CA PHE A 114 7.24 -13.83 -15.63
C PHE A 114 8.40 -13.00 -15.04
N ASN A 115 9.62 -13.25 -15.48
CA ASN A 115 10.78 -12.48 -15.02
C ASN A 115 10.65 -10.99 -15.39
N SER A 116 10.29 -10.69 -16.64
CA SER A 116 10.11 -9.31 -17.11
C SER A 116 9.00 -8.58 -16.33
N PHE A 117 7.90 -9.25 -16.02
CA PHE A 117 6.83 -8.69 -15.22
C PHE A 117 7.25 -8.44 -13.75
N ASN A 118 8.00 -9.35 -13.16
CA ASN A 118 8.47 -9.18 -11.78
C ASN A 118 9.48 -8.05 -11.64
N GLU A 119 10.45 -7.93 -12.57
CA GLU A 119 11.38 -6.79 -12.59
C GLU A 119 10.62 -5.46 -12.71
N SER A 120 9.65 -5.42 -13.62
CA SER A 120 8.77 -4.24 -13.76
C SER A 120 8.00 -3.95 -12.47
N LEU A 121 7.46 -4.97 -11.79
CA LEU A 121 6.64 -4.82 -10.59
C LEU A 121 7.42 -4.20 -9.42
N ILE A 122 8.68 -4.60 -9.26
CA ILE A 122 9.56 -4.02 -8.23
C ILE A 122 9.65 -2.50 -8.42
N THR A 123 10.01 -2.05 -9.62
CA THR A 123 10.14 -0.61 -9.91
C THR A 123 8.80 0.13 -9.81
N ILE A 124 7.72 -0.46 -10.33
CA ILE A 124 6.36 0.12 -10.28
C ILE A 124 5.90 0.35 -8.83
N ARG A 125 6.23 -0.57 -7.91
CA ARG A 125 5.93 -0.44 -6.48
C ARG A 125 6.79 0.63 -5.81
N GLN A 126 8.08 0.66 -6.09
CA GLN A 126 8.99 1.70 -5.58
C GLN A 126 8.54 3.11 -5.99
N GLU A 127 8.08 3.26 -7.23
CA GLU A 127 7.60 4.52 -7.79
C GLU A 127 6.12 4.82 -7.49
N ASN A 128 5.44 3.95 -6.72
CA ASN A 128 4.02 4.06 -6.34
C ASN A 128 3.04 4.24 -7.51
N LEU A 129 3.30 3.57 -8.64
CA LEU A 129 2.51 3.67 -9.86
C LEU A 129 1.31 2.70 -9.84
N LYS A 130 0.30 2.97 -9.00
CA LYS A 130 -0.81 2.06 -8.71
C LYS A 130 -1.58 1.54 -9.92
N THR A 131 -1.87 2.40 -10.90
CA THR A 131 -2.54 1.98 -12.15
C THR A 131 -1.72 0.95 -12.94
N SER A 132 -0.40 1.13 -12.98
CA SER A 132 0.50 0.19 -13.65
C SER A 132 0.66 -1.08 -12.83
N GLU A 133 0.69 -0.99 -11.51
CA GLU A 133 0.72 -2.14 -10.60
C GLU A 133 -0.49 -3.05 -10.81
N ALA A 134 -1.70 -2.51 -10.76
CA ALA A 134 -2.92 -3.30 -10.99
C ALA A 134 -2.91 -4.02 -12.34
N ARG A 135 -2.50 -3.33 -13.42
CA ARG A 135 -2.40 -3.95 -14.75
C ARG A 135 -1.38 -5.08 -14.79
N LEU A 136 -0.25 -4.88 -14.12
CA LEU A 136 0.84 -5.85 -14.13
C LEU A 136 0.50 -7.10 -13.31
N LEU A 137 -0.15 -6.92 -12.15
CA LEU A 137 -0.68 -8.03 -11.35
C LEU A 137 -1.64 -8.91 -12.17
N ALA A 138 -2.56 -8.29 -12.91
CA ALA A 138 -3.45 -9.04 -13.79
C ALA A 138 -2.70 -9.82 -14.88
N LYS A 139 -1.60 -9.29 -15.44
CA LYS A 139 -0.76 -10.01 -16.41
C LYS A 139 0.02 -11.18 -15.79
N ILE A 140 0.49 -11.03 -14.55
CA ILE A 140 1.10 -12.12 -13.80
C ILE A 140 0.05 -13.20 -13.51
N GLY A 141 -1.16 -12.80 -13.12
CA GLY A 141 -2.30 -13.71 -12.98
C GLY A 141 -2.61 -14.49 -14.28
N ASP A 142 -2.48 -13.85 -15.46
CA ASP A 142 -2.62 -14.54 -16.75
C ASP A 142 -1.58 -15.65 -16.95
N ILE A 143 -0.34 -15.47 -16.51
CA ILE A 143 0.69 -16.53 -16.56
C ILE A 143 0.25 -17.71 -15.69
N TYR A 144 -0.12 -17.47 -14.43
CA TYR A 144 -0.58 -18.53 -13.53
C TYR A 144 -1.82 -19.25 -14.06
N ASN A 145 -2.77 -18.51 -14.66
CA ASN A 145 -3.94 -19.11 -15.31
C ASN A 145 -3.57 -19.99 -16.51
N LYS A 146 -2.53 -19.63 -17.29
CA LYS A 146 -2.01 -20.43 -18.39
C LYS A 146 -1.28 -21.68 -17.90
N LEU A 147 -0.64 -21.62 -16.75
CA LEU A 147 0.03 -22.74 -16.09
C LEU A 147 -0.92 -23.61 -15.26
N ASP A 148 -2.21 -23.30 -15.28
CA ASP A 148 -3.27 -23.98 -14.54
C ASP A 148 -3.12 -23.91 -13.01
N GLU A 149 -2.41 -22.88 -12.52
CA GLU A 149 -2.34 -22.49 -11.10
C GLU A 149 -3.49 -21.51 -10.78
N LEU A 150 -4.70 -22.08 -10.71
CA LEU A 150 -5.94 -21.28 -10.69
C LEU A 150 -6.11 -20.44 -9.42
N ASP A 151 -5.66 -20.95 -8.26
CA ASP A 151 -5.76 -20.23 -7.00
C ASP A 151 -4.81 -19.02 -6.96
N LEU A 152 -3.54 -19.22 -7.34
CA LEU A 152 -2.59 -18.12 -7.46
C LEU A 152 -3.04 -17.09 -8.50
N ALA A 153 -3.59 -17.53 -9.64
CA ALA A 153 -4.15 -16.62 -10.63
C ALA A 153 -5.28 -15.77 -10.04
N MET A 154 -6.17 -16.40 -9.25
CA MET A 154 -7.29 -15.71 -8.59
C MET A 154 -6.78 -14.66 -7.59
N ASP A 155 -5.76 -14.98 -6.79
CA ASP A 155 -5.16 -14.04 -5.83
C ASP A 155 -4.61 -12.79 -6.54
N TYR A 156 -3.84 -12.98 -7.62
CA TYR A 156 -3.33 -11.86 -8.42
C TYR A 156 -4.43 -11.01 -9.06
N TYR A 157 -5.56 -11.63 -9.50
CA TYR A 157 -6.70 -10.89 -10.01
C TYR A 157 -7.46 -10.15 -8.90
N ASN A 158 -7.55 -10.71 -7.68
CA ASN A 158 -8.14 -10.05 -6.53
C ASN A 158 -7.31 -8.83 -6.11
N ASP A 159 -5.98 -8.96 -6.00
CA ASP A 159 -5.09 -7.84 -5.71
C ASP A 159 -5.23 -6.71 -6.76
N SER A 160 -5.32 -7.10 -8.05
CA SER A 160 -5.51 -6.15 -9.15
C SER A 160 -6.85 -5.43 -9.06
N GLU A 161 -7.93 -6.15 -8.74
CA GLU A 161 -9.28 -5.60 -8.56
C GLU A 161 -9.33 -4.62 -7.39
N GLU A 162 -8.78 -5.00 -6.24
CA GLU A 162 -8.72 -4.16 -5.04
C GLU A 162 -8.06 -2.80 -5.33
N ILE A 163 -6.92 -2.81 -6.01
CA ILE A 163 -6.24 -1.57 -6.41
C ILE A 163 -7.10 -0.74 -7.37
N CYS A 164 -7.80 -1.38 -8.32
CA CYS A 164 -8.67 -0.69 -9.26
C CYS A 164 -9.84 -0.01 -8.55
N ILE A 165 -10.48 -0.69 -7.61
CA ILE A 165 -11.62 -0.16 -6.83
C ILE A 165 -11.15 0.95 -5.89
N ALA A 166 -10.10 0.71 -5.09
CA ALA A 166 -9.61 1.68 -4.11
C ALA A 166 -9.12 2.99 -4.72
N ARG A 167 -8.75 3.00 -6.00
CA ARG A 167 -8.24 4.17 -6.73
C ARG A 167 -9.19 4.71 -7.79
N GLU A 168 -10.42 4.20 -7.83
CA GLU A 168 -11.42 4.57 -8.86
C GLU A 168 -10.81 4.54 -10.27
N ILE A 169 -10.00 3.50 -10.54
CA ILE A 169 -9.33 3.34 -11.84
C ILE A 169 -10.40 2.96 -12.87
N THR A 170 -11.13 3.94 -13.34
CA THR A 170 -12.13 3.79 -14.39
C THR A 170 -11.52 3.67 -15.79
N LYS A 171 -10.20 3.79 -15.91
CA LYS A 171 -9.51 3.81 -17.19
C LYS A 171 -9.48 2.44 -17.86
N LYS A 172 -10.22 2.37 -18.98
CA LYS A 172 -10.02 1.45 -20.09
C LYS A 172 -9.95 -0.04 -19.73
N ASN A 173 -11.12 -0.65 -19.63
CA ASN A 173 -11.28 -2.11 -19.75
C ASN A 173 -10.65 -2.96 -18.63
N GLN A 174 -9.93 -2.35 -17.68
CA GLN A 174 -9.13 -3.12 -16.73
C GLN A 174 -10.00 -3.97 -15.80
N ILE A 175 -11.05 -3.39 -15.22
CA ILE A 175 -11.99 -4.13 -14.36
C ILE A 175 -12.74 -5.19 -15.18
N GLY A 176 -13.23 -4.82 -16.38
CA GLY A 176 -13.89 -5.76 -17.27
C GLY A 176 -12.97 -6.92 -17.69
N PHE A 177 -11.69 -6.63 -17.94
CA PHE A 177 -10.68 -7.66 -18.19
C PHE A 177 -10.49 -8.59 -16.98
N ILE A 178 -10.38 -8.06 -15.77
CA ILE A 178 -10.23 -8.84 -14.53
C ILE A 178 -11.45 -9.75 -14.32
N TYR A 179 -12.67 -9.24 -14.49
CA TYR A 179 -13.90 -10.04 -14.37
C TYR A 179 -13.95 -11.16 -15.41
N LEU A 180 -13.58 -10.87 -16.66
CA LEU A 180 -13.45 -11.90 -17.68
C LEU A 180 -12.47 -13.00 -17.26
N LYS A 181 -11.34 -12.65 -16.68
CA LYS A 181 -10.34 -13.62 -16.23
C LYS A 181 -10.80 -14.45 -15.03
N LYS A 182 -11.47 -13.83 -14.07
CA LYS A 182 -12.12 -14.56 -12.97
C LYS A 182 -13.18 -15.53 -13.49
N SER A 183 -13.97 -15.11 -14.48
CA SER A 183 -14.94 -15.97 -15.15
C SER A 183 -14.28 -17.17 -15.84
N GLU A 184 -13.13 -16.99 -16.53
CA GLU A 184 -12.34 -18.08 -17.11
C GLU A 184 -11.89 -19.09 -16.04
N ILE A 185 -11.47 -18.63 -14.84
CA ILE A 185 -11.09 -19.50 -13.73
C ILE A 185 -12.30 -20.25 -13.18
N TYR A 186 -13.42 -19.58 -12.94
CA TYR A 186 -14.63 -20.25 -12.48
C TYR A 186 -15.12 -21.31 -13.46
N PHE A 187 -15.03 -21.04 -14.78
CA PHE A 187 -15.33 -22.03 -15.79
C PHE A 187 -14.41 -23.26 -15.70
N LYS A 188 -13.10 -23.07 -15.51
CA LYS A 188 -12.13 -24.15 -15.33
C LYS A 188 -12.35 -24.96 -14.05
N LYS A 189 -12.85 -24.30 -12.98
CA LYS A 189 -13.24 -24.94 -11.72
C LYS A 189 -14.64 -25.58 -11.79
N GLU A 190 -15.28 -25.60 -12.95
CA GLU A 190 -16.64 -26.12 -13.20
C GLU A 190 -17.75 -25.40 -12.43
N LEU A 191 -17.46 -24.21 -11.90
CA LEU A 191 -18.44 -23.33 -11.22
C LEU A 191 -19.15 -22.46 -12.25
N PHE A 192 -20.01 -23.08 -13.07
CA PHE A 192 -20.56 -22.45 -14.28
C PHE A 192 -21.47 -21.25 -13.98
N ASP A 193 -22.23 -21.25 -12.89
CA ASP A 193 -23.09 -20.12 -12.53
C ASP A 193 -22.24 -18.88 -12.15
N LEU A 194 -21.14 -19.05 -11.38
CA LEU A 194 -20.19 -17.98 -11.10
C LEU A 194 -19.47 -17.52 -12.37
N SER A 195 -19.12 -18.45 -13.26
CA SER A 195 -18.53 -18.08 -14.56
C SER A 195 -19.48 -17.19 -15.37
N ILE A 196 -20.77 -17.47 -15.38
CA ILE A 196 -21.79 -16.65 -16.05
C ILE A 196 -21.87 -15.27 -15.40
N GLU A 197 -22.00 -15.20 -14.08
CA GLU A 197 -22.09 -13.95 -13.33
C GLU A 197 -20.91 -13.01 -13.65
N TYR A 198 -19.70 -13.53 -13.56
CA TYR A 198 -18.49 -12.74 -13.81
C TYR A 198 -18.31 -12.38 -15.30
N ALA A 199 -18.77 -13.22 -16.24
CA ALA A 199 -18.74 -12.89 -17.66
C ALA A 199 -19.75 -11.77 -18.00
N GLU A 200 -20.91 -11.74 -17.36
CA GLU A 200 -21.90 -10.68 -17.51
C GLU A 200 -21.39 -9.36 -16.91
N LYS A 201 -20.81 -9.38 -15.70
CA LYS A 201 -20.11 -8.20 -15.10
C LYS A 201 -19.02 -7.68 -16.02
N ALA A 202 -18.24 -8.58 -16.63
CA ALA A 202 -17.20 -8.19 -17.58
C ALA A 202 -17.77 -7.49 -18.81
N ASP A 203 -18.85 -8.02 -19.42
CA ASP A 203 -19.47 -7.42 -20.60
C ASP A 203 -20.04 -6.02 -20.29
N GLU A 204 -20.65 -5.81 -19.12
CA GLU A 204 -21.13 -4.49 -18.69
C GLU A 204 -20.02 -3.44 -18.64
N GLU A 205 -18.89 -3.78 -18.01
CA GLU A 205 -17.74 -2.87 -17.94
C GLU A 205 -17.11 -2.63 -19.32
N LEU A 206 -16.99 -3.67 -20.13
CA LEU A 206 -16.39 -3.60 -21.45
C LEU A 206 -17.26 -2.88 -22.49
N LYS A 207 -18.60 -2.82 -22.29
CA LYS A 207 -19.50 -1.98 -23.09
C LYS A 207 -19.14 -0.51 -22.97
N LYS A 208 -18.79 -0.03 -21.78
CA LYS A 208 -18.42 1.38 -21.53
C LYS A 208 -17.22 1.82 -22.38
N SER A 209 -16.33 0.90 -22.71
CA SER A 209 -15.12 1.15 -23.49
C SER A 209 -15.21 0.72 -24.97
N ASN A 210 -16.33 0.11 -25.37
CA ASN A 210 -16.54 -0.46 -26.68
C ASN A 210 -15.46 -1.47 -27.12
N ASP A 211 -14.93 -2.27 -26.18
CA ASP A 211 -13.92 -3.30 -26.50
C ASP A 211 -14.58 -4.56 -27.06
N LYS A 212 -14.80 -4.56 -28.37
CA LYS A 212 -15.43 -5.66 -29.09
C LYS A 212 -14.70 -7.00 -28.93
N TYR A 213 -13.37 -6.95 -28.83
CA TYR A 213 -12.57 -8.18 -28.71
C TYR A 213 -12.77 -8.85 -27.35
N LEU A 214 -12.64 -8.13 -26.25
CA LEU A 214 -12.86 -8.71 -24.93
C LEU A 214 -14.33 -9.09 -24.72
N ARG A 215 -15.27 -8.31 -25.22
CA ARG A 215 -16.70 -8.64 -25.20
C ARG A 215 -17.01 -9.93 -25.96
N SER A 216 -16.38 -10.17 -27.10
CA SER A 216 -16.54 -11.42 -27.84
C SER A 216 -16.08 -12.63 -27.01
N LYS A 217 -15.02 -12.47 -26.20
CA LYS A 217 -14.56 -13.51 -25.26
C LYS A 217 -15.57 -13.75 -24.12
N CYS A 218 -16.20 -12.68 -23.59
CA CYS A 218 -17.26 -12.83 -22.59
C CYS A 218 -18.42 -13.67 -23.17
N TYR A 219 -18.89 -13.36 -24.36
CA TYR A 219 -19.96 -14.12 -25.01
C TYR A 219 -19.58 -15.55 -25.32
N LEU A 220 -18.32 -15.79 -25.72
CA LEU A 220 -17.82 -17.17 -25.92
C LEU A 220 -17.84 -17.96 -24.62
N LEU A 221 -17.47 -17.34 -23.50
CA LEU A 221 -17.46 -17.99 -22.20
C LEU A 221 -18.88 -18.22 -21.68
N LEU A 222 -19.80 -17.26 -21.85
CA LEU A 222 -21.22 -17.44 -21.58
C LEU A 222 -21.79 -18.61 -22.39
N ALA A 223 -21.47 -18.68 -23.67
CA ALA A 223 -21.88 -19.79 -24.53
C ALA A 223 -21.40 -21.14 -24.02
N LYS A 224 -20.13 -21.24 -23.62
CA LYS A 224 -19.54 -22.46 -23.06
C LYS A 224 -20.23 -22.86 -21.72
N SER A 225 -20.43 -21.89 -20.81
CA SER A 225 -21.03 -22.12 -19.49
C SER A 225 -22.49 -22.53 -19.61
N TYR A 226 -23.29 -21.83 -20.45
CA TYR A 226 -24.69 -22.23 -20.70
C TYR A 226 -24.80 -23.59 -21.37
N ASN A 227 -23.86 -23.95 -22.26
CA ASN A 227 -23.85 -25.30 -22.86
C ASN A 227 -23.57 -26.38 -21.81
N LYS A 228 -22.62 -26.14 -20.89
CA LYS A 228 -22.33 -27.07 -19.79
C LYS A 228 -23.51 -27.26 -18.84
N LEU A 229 -24.32 -26.22 -18.64
CA LEU A 229 -25.59 -26.28 -17.89
C LEU A 229 -26.78 -26.87 -18.70
N GLY A 230 -26.54 -27.36 -19.91
CA GLY A 230 -27.59 -27.93 -20.77
C GLY A 230 -28.53 -26.91 -21.45
N LYS A 231 -28.30 -25.60 -21.21
CA LYS A 231 -29.13 -24.50 -21.76
C LYS A 231 -28.74 -24.18 -23.21
N LYS A 232 -28.85 -25.16 -24.13
CA LYS A 232 -28.36 -25.15 -25.51
C LYS A 232 -28.82 -23.93 -26.31
N LYS A 233 -30.11 -23.50 -26.19
CA LYS A 233 -30.64 -22.34 -26.91
C LYS A 233 -29.90 -21.02 -26.54
N LYS A 234 -29.69 -20.82 -25.21
CA LYS A 234 -28.90 -19.63 -24.74
C LYS A 234 -27.45 -19.71 -25.19
N ALA A 235 -26.85 -20.89 -25.11
CA ALA A 235 -25.47 -21.11 -25.54
C ALA A 235 -25.25 -20.71 -27.03
N LEU A 236 -26.12 -21.15 -27.92
CA LEU A 236 -26.05 -20.80 -29.34
C LEU A 236 -26.25 -19.30 -29.58
N ASN A 237 -27.19 -18.67 -28.88
CA ASN A 237 -27.41 -17.24 -29.00
C ASN A 237 -26.15 -16.41 -28.61
N PHE A 238 -25.53 -16.71 -27.47
CA PHE A 238 -24.28 -16.03 -27.07
C PHE A 238 -23.13 -16.34 -28.02
N LEU A 239 -23.06 -17.54 -28.57
CA LEU A 239 -22.04 -17.90 -29.53
C LEU A 239 -22.20 -17.12 -30.86
N ASP A 240 -23.43 -16.88 -31.32
CA ASP A 240 -23.71 -16.07 -32.50
C ASP A 240 -23.34 -14.60 -32.26
N GLN A 241 -23.68 -14.04 -31.11
CA GLN A 241 -23.25 -12.70 -30.71
C GLN A 241 -21.70 -12.58 -30.66
N SER A 242 -21.03 -13.59 -30.13
CA SER A 242 -19.56 -13.64 -30.16
C SER A 242 -19.00 -13.64 -31.59
N LEU A 243 -19.57 -14.47 -32.45
CA LEU A 243 -19.17 -14.57 -33.87
C LEU A 243 -19.36 -13.24 -34.62
N ASP A 244 -20.43 -12.51 -34.37
CA ASP A 244 -20.68 -11.25 -35.02
C ASP A 244 -19.64 -10.19 -34.61
N LEU A 245 -19.31 -10.09 -33.32
CA LEU A 245 -18.23 -9.21 -32.85
C LEU A 245 -16.85 -9.61 -33.43
N ILE A 246 -16.55 -10.92 -33.47
CA ILE A 246 -15.27 -11.42 -34.01
C ILE A 246 -15.12 -11.13 -35.50
N LYS A 247 -16.21 -11.22 -36.27
CA LYS A 247 -16.23 -10.88 -37.70
C LYS A 247 -15.98 -9.39 -37.92
N GLU A 248 -16.58 -8.52 -37.11
CA GLU A 248 -16.36 -7.06 -37.19
C GLU A 248 -14.88 -6.68 -36.97
N ILE A 249 -14.17 -7.39 -36.09
CA ILE A 249 -12.73 -7.19 -35.85
C ILE A 249 -11.83 -7.96 -36.80
N ASN A 250 -12.39 -8.77 -37.67
CA ASN A 250 -11.72 -9.54 -38.73
C ASN A 250 -10.61 -10.49 -38.21
N ASN A 251 -10.87 -11.19 -37.08
CA ASN A 251 -9.92 -12.12 -36.48
C ASN A 251 -10.21 -13.56 -36.96
N GLU A 252 -9.58 -13.95 -38.06
CA GLU A 252 -9.80 -15.25 -38.71
C GLU A 252 -9.61 -16.45 -37.76
N SER A 253 -8.55 -16.47 -36.93
CA SER A 253 -8.28 -17.56 -36.02
C SER A 253 -9.42 -17.76 -34.99
N LYS A 254 -9.96 -16.65 -34.47
CA LYS A 254 -11.08 -16.69 -33.54
C LYS A 254 -12.42 -17.03 -34.22
N ILE A 255 -12.60 -16.64 -35.47
CA ILE A 255 -13.74 -17.07 -36.27
C ILE A 255 -13.71 -18.61 -36.39
N ILE A 256 -12.57 -19.19 -36.75
CA ILE A 256 -12.43 -20.65 -36.86
C ILE A 256 -12.76 -21.35 -35.55
N GLU A 257 -12.19 -20.89 -34.42
CA GLU A 257 -12.43 -21.44 -33.09
C GLU A 257 -13.94 -21.42 -32.72
N ALA A 258 -14.59 -20.30 -32.94
CA ALA A 258 -16.03 -20.15 -32.64
C ALA A 258 -16.90 -21.01 -33.57
N LEU A 259 -16.56 -21.15 -34.84
CA LEU A 259 -17.28 -22.00 -35.78
C LEU A 259 -17.13 -23.50 -35.45
N ILE A 260 -15.94 -23.94 -35.01
CA ILE A 260 -15.72 -25.30 -34.49
C ILE A 260 -16.62 -25.53 -33.28
N LEU A 261 -16.66 -24.59 -32.33
CA LEU A 261 -17.50 -24.71 -31.14
C LEU A 261 -19.00 -24.76 -31.50
N LYS A 262 -19.44 -23.95 -32.47
CA LYS A 262 -20.81 -23.98 -32.97
C LYS A 262 -21.17 -25.33 -33.57
N SER A 263 -20.26 -25.92 -34.32
CA SER A 263 -20.44 -27.25 -34.90
C SER A 263 -20.53 -28.34 -33.81
N TYR A 264 -19.73 -28.23 -32.71
CA TYR A 264 -19.87 -29.12 -31.56
C TYR A 264 -21.24 -28.99 -30.86
N PHE A 265 -21.73 -27.75 -30.65
CA PHE A 265 -23.00 -27.52 -29.98
C PHE A 265 -24.22 -28.04 -30.77
N THR A 266 -24.09 -28.02 -32.09
CA THR A 266 -25.15 -28.50 -33.00
C THR A 266 -25.00 -29.95 -33.43
N LEU A 267 -23.90 -30.62 -33.08
CA LEU A 267 -23.59 -31.98 -33.56
C LEU A 267 -24.63 -33.03 -33.20
N GLU A 268 -25.30 -32.90 -32.05
CA GLU A 268 -26.35 -33.84 -31.65
C GLU A 268 -27.68 -33.57 -32.34
N SER A 269 -28.05 -32.29 -32.50
CA SER A 269 -29.32 -31.88 -33.09
C SER A 269 -29.31 -31.86 -34.62
N ASN A 270 -28.15 -31.56 -35.24
CA ASN A 270 -27.97 -31.50 -36.68
C ASN A 270 -26.59 -32.02 -37.09
N PRO A 271 -26.38 -33.38 -37.06
CA PRO A 271 -25.09 -33.98 -37.42
C PRO A 271 -24.62 -33.66 -38.82
N THR A 272 -25.53 -33.63 -39.80
CA THR A 272 -25.23 -33.35 -41.21
C THR A 272 -24.80 -31.90 -41.39
N GLY A 273 -25.45 -30.94 -40.76
CA GLY A 273 -25.08 -29.55 -40.79
C GLY A 273 -23.72 -29.30 -40.10
N ALA A 274 -23.49 -29.90 -38.95
CA ALA A 274 -22.19 -29.83 -38.24
C ALA A 274 -21.04 -30.39 -39.09
N LYS A 275 -21.27 -31.53 -39.74
CA LYS A 275 -20.26 -32.11 -40.67
C LYS A 275 -19.93 -31.16 -41.83
N LYS A 276 -20.96 -30.66 -42.54
CA LYS A 276 -20.77 -29.73 -43.67
C LYS A 276 -20.04 -28.46 -43.27
N GLN A 277 -20.34 -27.95 -42.06
CA GLN A 277 -19.64 -26.76 -41.51
C GLN A 277 -18.18 -27.09 -41.17
N ALA A 278 -17.90 -28.20 -40.51
CA ALA A 278 -16.54 -28.63 -40.20
C ALA A 278 -15.67 -28.83 -41.45
N GLU A 279 -16.22 -29.42 -42.53
CA GLU A 279 -15.54 -29.57 -43.82
C GLU A 279 -15.22 -28.20 -44.46
N LYS A 280 -16.12 -27.21 -44.33
CA LYS A 280 -15.82 -25.85 -44.80
C LYS A 280 -14.70 -25.19 -43.98
N ILE A 281 -14.64 -25.43 -42.66
CA ILE A 281 -13.62 -24.86 -41.78
C ILE A 281 -12.22 -25.39 -42.18
N VAL A 282 -12.10 -26.63 -42.65
CA VAL A 282 -10.79 -27.17 -43.15
C VAL A 282 -10.18 -26.27 -44.21
N LYS A 283 -11.01 -25.70 -45.11
CA LYS A 283 -10.54 -24.80 -46.17
C LYS A 283 -10.04 -23.44 -45.66
N LEU A 284 -10.38 -23.07 -44.41
CA LEU A 284 -9.93 -21.84 -43.78
C LEU A 284 -8.63 -22.01 -42.98
N LEU A 285 -8.16 -23.28 -42.82
CA LEU A 285 -6.92 -23.52 -42.07
C LEU A 285 -5.70 -23.00 -42.88
N LYS A 286 -4.85 -22.29 -42.18
CA LYS A 286 -3.55 -21.82 -42.65
C LYS A 286 -2.41 -22.63 -42.00
N LYS A 287 -1.19 -22.49 -42.50
CA LYS A 287 -0.02 -23.14 -41.91
C LYS A 287 0.19 -22.72 -40.45
N GLU A 288 -0.05 -21.42 -40.17
CA GLU A 288 0.11 -20.77 -38.89
C GLU A 288 -1.01 -21.08 -37.88
N THR A 289 -2.11 -21.72 -38.31
CA THR A 289 -3.20 -22.11 -37.41
C THR A 289 -2.67 -23.01 -36.31
N SER A 290 -3.00 -22.71 -35.03
CA SER A 290 -2.47 -23.43 -33.88
C SER A 290 -2.82 -24.93 -33.91
N ASN A 291 -1.92 -25.78 -33.38
CA ASN A 291 -2.13 -27.23 -33.29
C ASN A 291 -3.41 -27.57 -32.49
N GLU A 292 -3.74 -26.77 -31.48
CA GLU A 292 -4.96 -26.97 -30.69
C GLU A 292 -6.23 -26.80 -31.55
N ILE A 293 -6.31 -25.74 -32.35
CA ILE A 293 -7.43 -25.54 -33.29
C ILE A 293 -7.53 -26.67 -34.30
N LYS A 294 -6.40 -27.10 -34.87
CA LYS A 294 -6.32 -28.23 -35.81
C LYS A 294 -6.78 -29.52 -35.13
N ALA A 295 -6.28 -29.83 -33.93
CA ALA A 295 -6.70 -30.99 -33.17
C ALA A 295 -8.23 -31.01 -32.93
N ASN A 296 -8.79 -29.87 -32.44
CA ASN A 296 -10.22 -29.73 -32.19
C ASN A 296 -11.05 -29.95 -33.45
N LEU A 297 -10.65 -29.37 -34.59
CA LEU A 297 -11.35 -29.53 -35.85
C LEU A 297 -11.30 -31.00 -36.36
N TYR A 298 -10.14 -31.63 -36.33
CA TYR A 298 -10.01 -33.03 -36.81
C TYR A 298 -10.73 -34.02 -35.87
N ASN A 299 -10.77 -33.76 -34.56
CA ASN A 299 -11.60 -34.51 -33.64
C ASN A 299 -13.12 -34.35 -33.92
N LEU A 300 -13.56 -33.12 -34.22
CA LEU A 300 -14.93 -32.89 -34.64
C LEU A 300 -15.28 -33.65 -35.91
N LEU A 301 -14.42 -33.58 -36.95
CA LEU A 301 -14.60 -34.31 -38.21
C LEU A 301 -14.61 -35.82 -38.00
N TYR A 302 -13.68 -36.36 -37.20
CA TYR A 302 -13.69 -37.76 -36.78
C TYR A 302 -15.04 -38.16 -36.20
N THR A 303 -15.58 -37.35 -35.26
CA THR A 303 -16.87 -37.64 -34.62
C THR A 303 -18.03 -37.56 -35.61
N CYS A 304 -18.00 -36.61 -36.54
CA CYS A 304 -18.99 -36.45 -37.59
C CYS A 304 -18.99 -37.65 -38.56
N TYR A 305 -17.83 -38.07 -39.06
CA TYR A 305 -17.69 -39.19 -39.98
C TYR A 305 -18.02 -40.54 -39.30
N LYS A 306 -17.65 -40.72 -38.02
CA LYS A 306 -18.01 -41.88 -37.23
C LYS A 306 -19.52 -42.02 -37.10
N LYS A 307 -20.24 -40.93 -36.72
CA LYS A 307 -21.70 -40.89 -36.66
C LYS A 307 -22.37 -41.15 -38.02
N SER A 308 -21.75 -40.73 -39.10
CA SER A 308 -22.21 -40.94 -40.46
C SER A 308 -21.82 -42.31 -41.04
N LYS A 309 -21.21 -43.22 -40.26
CA LYS A 309 -20.71 -44.55 -40.65
C LYS A 309 -19.72 -44.53 -41.80
N GLN A 310 -18.99 -43.41 -42.00
CA GLN A 310 -17.96 -43.26 -43.05
C GLN A 310 -16.60 -43.64 -42.46
N THR A 311 -16.36 -44.95 -42.25
CA THR A 311 -15.25 -45.47 -41.46
C THR A 311 -13.86 -45.06 -42.00
N GLY A 312 -13.64 -45.11 -43.29
CA GLY A 312 -12.35 -44.72 -43.88
C GLY A 312 -12.01 -43.24 -43.68
N LEU A 313 -13.00 -42.35 -43.85
CA LEU A 313 -12.82 -40.92 -43.57
C LEU A 313 -12.63 -40.65 -42.08
N ALA A 314 -13.40 -41.37 -41.24
CA ALA A 314 -13.24 -41.26 -39.80
C ALA A 314 -11.82 -41.62 -39.35
N LEU A 315 -11.24 -42.72 -39.86
CA LEU A 315 -9.88 -43.12 -39.56
C LEU A 315 -8.85 -42.08 -39.97
N SER A 316 -8.95 -41.58 -41.22
CA SER A 316 -8.05 -40.52 -41.68
C SER A 316 -8.11 -39.23 -40.81
N MET A 317 -9.30 -38.84 -40.35
CA MET A 317 -9.40 -37.69 -39.46
C MET A 317 -8.87 -37.99 -38.07
N TYR A 318 -9.02 -39.21 -37.58
CA TYR A 318 -8.47 -39.64 -36.30
C TYR A 318 -6.92 -39.63 -36.29
N GLU A 319 -6.30 -40.11 -37.36
CA GLU A 319 -4.84 -40.05 -37.55
C GLU A 319 -4.34 -38.57 -37.48
N LYS A 320 -4.97 -37.69 -38.25
CA LYS A 320 -4.65 -36.26 -38.20
C LYS A 320 -4.86 -35.66 -36.80
N TYR A 321 -5.96 -36.03 -36.15
CA TYR A 321 -6.21 -35.59 -34.76
C TYR A 321 -5.08 -36.02 -33.83
N ASN A 322 -4.60 -37.28 -33.90
CA ASN A 322 -3.54 -37.75 -33.03
C ASN A 322 -2.23 -37.00 -33.23
N VAL A 323 -1.83 -36.75 -34.49
CA VAL A 323 -0.61 -35.96 -34.79
C VAL A 323 -0.66 -34.59 -34.10
N TYR A 324 -1.76 -33.87 -34.20
CA TYR A 324 -1.87 -32.56 -33.57
C TYR A 324 -2.08 -32.64 -32.05
N LYS A 325 -2.79 -33.66 -31.55
CA LYS A 325 -2.96 -33.94 -30.12
C LYS A 325 -1.60 -34.19 -29.45
N ASP A 326 -0.73 -35.01 -30.07
CA ASP A 326 0.59 -35.29 -29.53
C ASP A 326 1.45 -34.02 -29.47
N SER A 327 1.36 -33.18 -30.50
CA SER A 327 2.01 -31.87 -30.50
C SER A 327 1.51 -30.96 -29.36
N VAL A 328 0.19 -30.95 -29.10
CA VAL A 328 -0.40 -30.19 -27.97
C VAL A 328 0.04 -30.78 -26.63
N GLN A 329 0.13 -32.13 -26.53
CA GLN A 329 0.59 -32.77 -25.29
C GLN A 329 2.06 -32.46 -25.00
N LEU A 330 2.90 -32.43 -26.02
CA LEU A 330 4.30 -32.01 -25.87
C LEU A 330 4.42 -30.55 -25.39
N GLU A 331 3.60 -29.63 -25.92
CA GLU A 331 3.53 -28.26 -25.44
C GLU A 331 3.10 -28.22 -23.94
N LYS A 332 2.10 -29.02 -23.54
CA LYS A 332 1.66 -29.10 -22.12
C LYS A 332 2.76 -29.64 -21.22
N ASN A 333 3.51 -30.68 -21.63
CA ASN A 333 4.60 -31.21 -20.83
C ASN A 333 5.72 -30.16 -20.59
N LYS A 334 6.05 -29.35 -21.61
CA LYS A 334 6.96 -28.21 -21.45
C LYS A 334 6.43 -27.18 -20.44
N LEU A 335 5.10 -26.94 -20.43
CA LEU A 335 4.47 -26.03 -19.47
C LEU A 335 4.58 -26.54 -18.03
N LEU A 336 4.57 -27.85 -17.78
CA LEU A 336 4.74 -28.41 -16.44
C LEU A 336 6.12 -28.08 -15.85
N ILE A 337 7.18 -28.16 -16.64
CA ILE A 337 8.55 -27.80 -16.21
C ILE A 337 8.59 -26.30 -15.87
N ILE A 338 8.03 -25.46 -16.72
CA ILE A 338 7.99 -24.01 -16.52
C ILE A 338 7.16 -23.68 -15.25
N LYS A 339 6.05 -24.38 -15.06
CA LYS A 339 5.20 -24.25 -13.87
C LYS A 339 6.00 -24.48 -12.59
N GLU A 340 6.71 -25.60 -12.49
CA GLU A 340 7.53 -25.92 -11.33
C GLU A 340 8.65 -24.88 -11.11
N THR A 341 9.28 -24.40 -12.17
CA THR A 341 10.31 -23.35 -12.08
C THR A 341 9.73 -22.04 -11.51
N ILE A 342 8.59 -21.59 -12.03
CA ILE A 342 7.92 -20.37 -11.60
C ILE A 342 7.40 -20.52 -10.16
N ARG A 343 6.86 -21.69 -9.80
CA ARG A 343 6.40 -21.98 -8.45
C ARG A 343 7.53 -21.91 -7.44
N ASN A 344 8.65 -22.57 -7.74
CA ASN A 344 9.84 -22.54 -6.88
C ASN A 344 10.37 -21.10 -6.71
N ASP A 345 10.41 -20.30 -7.77
CA ASP A 345 10.80 -18.89 -7.68
C ASP A 345 9.82 -18.09 -6.82
N TYR A 346 8.52 -18.30 -6.96
CA TYR A 346 7.50 -17.67 -6.13
C TYR A 346 7.65 -18.04 -4.66
N GLU A 347 7.81 -19.32 -4.32
CA GLU A 347 8.01 -19.78 -2.94
C GLU A 347 9.27 -19.19 -2.32
N ASN A 348 10.37 -19.11 -3.08
CA ASN A 348 11.61 -18.49 -2.64
C ASN A 348 11.43 -16.99 -2.37
N ARG A 349 10.68 -16.28 -3.22
CA ARG A 349 10.33 -14.86 -3.01
C ARG A 349 9.47 -14.66 -1.76
N LEU A 350 8.50 -15.54 -1.52
CA LEU A 350 7.70 -15.51 -0.29
C LEU A 350 8.55 -15.73 0.96
N LYS A 351 9.44 -16.72 0.94
CA LYS A 351 10.38 -16.96 2.05
C LYS A 351 11.25 -15.73 2.33
N ASN A 352 11.83 -15.15 1.29
CA ASN A 352 12.64 -13.93 1.42
C ASN A 352 11.82 -12.74 1.94
N LYS A 353 10.60 -12.54 1.46
CA LYS A 353 9.69 -11.50 1.96
C LYS A 353 9.37 -11.69 3.45
N ASN A 354 9.10 -12.94 3.87
CA ASN A 354 8.83 -13.24 5.27
C ASN A 354 10.06 -12.97 6.15
N ILE A 355 11.26 -13.33 5.68
CA ILE A 355 12.52 -13.03 6.38
C ILE A 355 12.71 -11.50 6.52
N ILE A 356 12.44 -10.74 5.46
CA ILE A 356 12.53 -9.26 5.49
C ILE A 356 11.51 -8.70 6.48
N ASN A 357 10.26 -9.14 6.43
CA ASN A 357 9.20 -8.70 7.33
C ASN A 357 9.53 -9.00 8.81
N GLU A 358 10.09 -10.18 9.10
CA GLU A 358 10.52 -10.54 10.46
C GLU A 358 11.70 -9.66 10.93
N LYS A 359 12.66 -9.36 10.04
CA LYS A 359 13.74 -8.41 10.35
C LYS A 359 13.20 -7.00 10.62
N GLU A 360 12.26 -6.51 9.81
CA GLU A 360 11.63 -5.20 10.03
C GLU A 360 10.86 -5.14 11.35
N LYS A 361 10.09 -6.20 11.68
CA LYS A 361 9.42 -6.31 12.98
C LYS A 361 10.41 -6.31 14.13
N ALA A 362 11.54 -7.03 14.00
CA ALA A 362 12.59 -7.05 15.00
C ALA A 362 13.21 -5.65 15.19
N ILE A 363 13.49 -4.93 14.11
CA ILE A 363 14.01 -3.55 14.16
C ILE A 363 13.01 -2.61 14.85
N VAL A 364 11.72 -2.72 14.53
CA VAL A 364 10.67 -1.91 15.17
C VAL A 364 10.60 -2.21 16.67
N ARG A 365 10.69 -3.51 17.08
CA ARG A 365 10.71 -3.92 18.47
C ARG A 365 11.89 -3.31 19.22
N VAL A 366 13.11 -3.44 18.67
CA VAL A 366 14.32 -2.85 19.26
C VAL A 366 14.20 -1.32 19.40
N LYS A 367 13.68 -0.63 18.38
CA LYS A 367 13.43 0.83 18.45
C LYS A 367 12.43 1.20 19.55
N TYR A 368 11.41 0.37 19.73
CA TYR A 368 10.40 0.60 20.78
C TYR A 368 10.99 0.37 22.18
N GLU A 369 11.75 -0.71 22.38
CA GLU A 369 12.48 -0.98 23.62
C GLU A 369 13.45 0.16 23.96
N TYR A 370 14.21 0.65 22.98
CA TYR A 370 15.11 1.79 23.17
C TYR A 370 14.37 3.05 23.62
N LYS A 371 13.18 3.35 23.04
CA LYS A 371 12.35 4.46 23.50
C LYS A 371 11.86 4.30 24.95
N ILE A 372 11.52 3.06 25.35
CA ILE A 372 11.14 2.78 26.74
C ILE A 372 12.32 3.03 27.68
N TYR A 373 13.51 2.52 27.36
CA TYR A 373 14.71 2.73 28.18
C TYR A 373 15.09 4.22 28.28
N THR A 374 14.97 4.99 27.21
CA THR A 374 15.21 6.44 27.27
C THR A 374 14.19 7.16 28.14
N LEU A 375 12.94 6.74 28.13
CA LEU A 375 11.89 7.31 29.00
C LEU A 375 12.15 6.99 30.47
N ILE A 376 12.53 5.74 30.77
CA ILE A 376 12.90 5.32 32.12
C ILE A 376 14.11 6.11 32.63
N ALA A 377 15.14 6.25 31.82
CA ALA A 377 16.33 7.05 32.18
C ALA A 377 15.97 8.51 32.47
N LEU A 378 15.08 9.11 31.67
CA LEU A 378 14.60 10.47 31.87
C LEU A 378 13.81 10.62 33.18
N THR A 379 12.95 9.66 33.51
CA THR A 379 12.20 9.68 34.78
C THR A 379 13.10 9.56 35.99
N ILE A 380 14.11 8.68 35.93
CA ILE A 380 15.13 8.54 36.97
C ILE A 380 15.91 9.85 37.13
N PHE A 381 16.30 10.48 36.04
CA PHE A 381 17.02 11.76 36.06
C PHE A 381 16.18 12.87 36.71
N ILE A 382 14.89 12.98 36.36
CA ILE A 382 13.96 13.94 36.97
C ILE A 382 13.81 13.69 38.46
N PHE A 383 13.72 12.41 38.88
CA PHE A 383 13.63 12.06 40.29
C PHE A 383 14.89 12.47 41.06
N ILE A 384 16.09 12.18 40.53
CA ILE A 384 17.35 12.61 41.14
C ILE A 384 17.44 14.14 41.25
N LEU A 385 17.06 14.85 40.19
CA LEU A 385 17.07 16.31 40.18
C LEU A 385 16.10 16.89 41.22
N SER A 386 14.90 16.31 41.34
CA SER A 386 13.92 16.76 42.32
C SER A 386 14.40 16.57 43.78
N THR A 387 15.01 15.39 44.06
CA THR A 387 15.57 15.12 45.39
C THR A 387 16.75 16.06 45.73
N TYR A 388 17.58 16.37 44.73
CA TYR A 388 18.68 17.31 44.87
C TYR A 388 18.15 18.76 45.19
N ILE A 389 17.13 19.20 44.47
CA ILE A 389 16.50 20.52 44.72
C ILE A 389 15.89 20.57 46.12
N ILE A 390 15.18 19.52 46.56
CA ILE A 390 14.63 19.42 47.92
C ILE A 390 15.73 19.54 48.97
N ARG A 391 16.85 18.81 48.77
CA ARG A 391 17.97 18.85 49.71
C ARG A 391 18.60 20.23 49.82
N ILE A 392 18.81 20.96 48.69
CA ILE A 392 19.34 22.32 48.72
C ILE A 392 18.36 23.24 49.50
N LYS A 393 17.04 23.12 49.22
CA LYS A 393 16.03 23.91 49.90
C LYS A 393 16.05 23.69 51.41
N ASN A 394 16.20 22.45 51.87
CA ASN A 394 16.29 22.12 53.30
C ASN A 394 17.53 22.74 53.94
N ILE A 395 18.73 22.62 53.33
CA ILE A 395 19.95 23.23 53.80
C ILE A 395 19.82 24.75 53.90
N THR A 396 19.20 25.39 52.89
CA THR A 396 19.01 26.84 52.90
C THR A 396 18.05 27.25 54.02
N ASN A 397 17.02 26.48 54.28
CA ASN A 397 16.05 26.72 55.35
C ASN A 397 16.68 26.58 56.75
N GLU A 398 17.53 25.54 56.97
CA GLU A 398 18.23 25.37 58.22
C GLU A 398 19.21 26.53 58.49
N LYS A 399 19.96 27.01 57.49
CA LYS A 399 20.84 28.16 57.62
C LYS A 399 20.04 29.43 58.03
N LYS A 400 18.87 29.64 57.42
CA LYS A 400 18.00 30.76 57.78
C LYS A 400 17.47 30.66 59.18
N LEU A 401 17.10 29.47 59.67
CA LEU A 401 16.64 29.21 61.01
C LEU A 401 17.77 29.53 62.04
N ASN A 402 18.95 28.96 61.82
CA ASN A 402 20.08 29.19 62.71
C ASN A 402 20.49 30.67 62.81
N PHE A 403 20.41 31.38 61.67
CA PHE A 403 20.62 32.84 61.66
C PHE A 403 19.58 33.58 62.52
N LEU A 404 18.29 33.28 62.38
CA LEU A 404 17.23 33.90 63.19
C LEU A 404 17.36 33.60 64.69
N LEU A 405 17.77 32.36 65.04
CA LEU A 405 17.99 31.99 66.43
C LEU A 405 19.22 32.72 67.03
N SER A 406 20.26 32.90 66.24
CA SER A 406 21.44 33.69 66.70
C SER A 406 21.09 35.16 66.94
N GLU A 407 20.27 35.76 66.05
CA GLU A 407 19.78 37.14 66.29
C GLU A 407 18.91 37.27 67.55
N ILE A 408 18.01 36.32 67.79
CA ILE A 408 17.21 36.28 69.02
C ILE A 408 18.12 36.23 70.25
N ASN A 409 19.12 35.40 70.25
CA ASN A 409 20.09 35.29 71.37
C ASN A 409 20.87 36.57 71.56
N LEU A 410 21.31 37.21 70.48
CA LEU A 410 21.97 38.54 70.56
C LEU A 410 21.09 39.62 71.17
N LEU A 411 19.83 39.68 70.72
CA LEU A 411 18.82 40.66 71.26
C LEU A 411 18.56 40.39 72.71
N LYS A 412 18.47 39.12 73.14
CA LYS A 412 18.30 38.78 74.62
C LYS A 412 19.52 39.17 75.42
N HIS A 413 20.76 39.01 74.88
CA HIS A 413 21.97 39.41 75.57
C HIS A 413 22.14 40.92 75.63
N GLN A 414 21.87 41.68 74.60
CA GLN A 414 21.92 43.12 74.56
C GLN A 414 20.94 43.74 75.61
N SER A 415 19.73 43.15 75.73
CA SER A 415 18.74 43.57 76.66
C SER A 415 19.13 43.23 78.15
N ASN A 416 19.90 42.18 78.36
CA ASN A 416 20.40 41.77 79.69
C ASN A 416 21.61 42.61 80.19
N VAL A 417 22.32 43.29 79.30
CA VAL A 417 23.51 44.13 79.66
C VAL A 417 23.10 45.47 80.25
N LEU A 418 21.87 45.86 80.04
CA LEU A 418 21.33 47.17 80.57
C LEU A 418 20.61 47.03 81.90
N ILE A 419 20.40 45.85 82.46
CA ILE A 419 19.69 45.66 83.75
C ILE A 419 20.42 44.55 84.55
N ASP A 420 20.99 44.95 85.66
CA ASP A 420 21.65 44.11 86.64
C ASP A 420 20.73 42.97 87.07
N THR A 421 21.08 41.69 86.77
CA THR A 421 20.54 40.48 87.41
C THR A 421 19.05 40.07 87.19
N LYS A 422 18.31 40.54 86.20
CA LYS A 422 16.97 40.01 85.93
C LYS A 422 16.84 39.42 84.52
N LYS A 423 16.28 38.18 84.44
CA LYS A 423 15.93 37.49 83.24
C LYS A 423 15.07 38.42 82.32
N PHE A 424 15.42 38.57 81.04
CA PHE A 424 14.66 39.39 80.11
C PHE A 424 13.21 38.99 80.09
N THR A 425 12.36 40.01 80.21
CA THR A 425 10.87 39.85 80.25
C THR A 425 10.22 40.75 79.21
N LEU A 426 9.21 40.20 78.49
CA LEU A 426 8.42 40.98 77.58
C LEU A 426 7.56 42.04 78.31
N ASN A 427 7.49 43.26 77.75
CA ASN A 427 6.62 44.31 78.29
C ASN A 427 5.28 44.42 77.54
N ARG A 428 4.25 43.82 78.05
CA ARG A 428 2.93 43.77 77.44
C ARG A 428 2.38 45.11 77.02
N LYS A 429 2.44 46.14 77.90
CA LYS A 429 1.93 47.52 77.64
C LYS A 429 2.70 48.14 76.47
N LYS A 430 4.01 48.07 76.44
CA LYS A 430 4.83 48.62 75.37
C LYS A 430 4.49 47.94 73.99
N MET A 431 4.32 46.63 74.03
CA MET A 431 3.95 45.87 72.80
C MET A 431 2.55 46.27 72.30
N GLU A 432 1.52 46.30 73.19
CA GLU A 432 0.16 46.63 72.77
C GLU A 432 0.07 48.04 72.20
N LEU A 433 0.83 48.99 72.76
CA LEU A 433 0.96 50.32 72.22
C LEU A 433 1.61 50.36 70.83
N THR A 434 2.70 49.65 70.68
CA THR A 434 3.46 49.63 69.42
C THR A 434 2.72 48.95 68.26
N ILE A 435 2.05 47.83 68.55
CA ILE A 435 1.24 47.12 67.56
C ILE A 435 -0.17 47.67 67.38
N ASN A 436 -0.56 48.63 68.22
CA ASN A 436 -1.90 49.19 68.26
C ASN A 436 -3.05 48.15 68.35
N LYS A 437 -2.81 47.07 69.10
CA LYS A 437 -3.76 45.96 69.30
C LYS A 437 -3.61 45.42 70.71
N LYS A 438 -4.76 45.10 71.37
CA LYS A 438 -4.75 44.40 72.65
C LYS A 438 -4.47 42.91 72.48
N LEU A 439 -3.55 42.39 73.25
CA LEU A 439 -3.24 40.96 73.33
C LEU A 439 -4.12 40.35 74.43
N ASN A 440 -4.84 39.29 74.06
CA ASN A 440 -5.56 38.50 75.05
C ASN A 440 -4.62 37.61 75.89
N GLU A 441 -5.11 36.96 76.90
CA GLU A 441 -4.29 36.13 77.78
C GLU A 441 -3.63 34.88 77.00
N THR A 442 -4.36 34.38 76.05
CA THR A 442 -3.82 33.25 75.17
C THR A 442 -2.68 33.78 74.32
N ASP A 443 -2.83 34.95 73.66
CA ASP A 443 -1.79 35.56 72.84
C ASP A 443 -0.54 35.85 73.66
N TRP A 444 -0.75 36.38 74.91
CA TRP A 444 0.35 36.67 75.81
C TRP A 444 1.08 35.43 76.27
N ASN A 445 0.39 34.36 76.68
CA ASN A 445 1.00 33.08 77.11
C ASN A 445 1.77 32.43 75.95
N ILE A 446 1.26 32.51 74.73
CA ILE A 446 2.01 31.97 73.55
C ILE A 446 3.34 32.72 73.36
N LEU A 447 3.37 34.03 73.50
CA LEU A 447 4.58 34.83 73.39
C LEU A 447 5.58 34.48 74.51
N LEU A 448 5.14 34.24 75.75
CA LEU A 448 5.99 33.82 76.84
C LEU A 448 6.60 32.44 76.60
N ILE A 449 5.80 31.47 76.12
CA ILE A 449 6.26 30.14 75.75
C ILE A 449 7.29 30.20 74.59
N LEU A 450 7.01 31.04 73.57
CA LEU A 450 7.96 31.20 72.46
C LEU A 450 9.23 31.99 72.86
N LEU A 451 9.16 32.82 73.91
CA LEU A 451 10.35 33.50 74.45
C LEU A 451 11.33 32.47 75.05
N GLU A 452 10.77 31.45 75.70
CA GLU A 452 11.59 30.35 76.27
C GLU A 452 12.04 29.34 75.23
N ASN A 453 11.11 28.93 74.35
CA ASN A 453 11.39 28.01 73.27
C ASN A 453 10.82 28.52 71.94
N PRO A 454 11.61 29.28 71.12
CA PRO A 454 11.15 29.83 69.83
C PRO A 454 10.71 28.78 68.81
N GLU A 455 11.14 27.57 68.96
CA GLU A 455 10.83 26.47 68.02
C GLU A 455 9.69 25.58 68.51
N ALA A 456 9.09 25.85 69.64
CA ALA A 456 7.99 25.07 70.20
C ALA A 456 6.92 24.74 69.16
N THR A 457 6.55 23.45 69.04
CA THR A 457 5.48 22.99 68.18
C THR A 457 4.12 23.52 68.65
N ASN A 458 3.10 23.53 67.76
CA ASN A 458 1.77 23.93 68.17
C ASN A 458 1.20 22.98 69.26
N LYS A 459 1.64 21.73 69.30
CA LYS A 459 1.26 20.76 70.29
C LYS A 459 1.87 21.13 71.65
N GLU A 460 3.17 21.36 71.72
CA GLU A 460 3.87 21.79 72.94
C GLU A 460 3.32 23.10 73.51
N ILE A 461 3.03 24.07 72.59
CA ILE A 461 2.38 25.34 73.05
C ILE A 461 0.96 25.07 73.55
N SER A 462 0.20 24.16 72.94
CA SER A 462 -1.14 23.76 73.37
C SER A 462 -1.12 23.13 74.78
N GLU A 463 -0.18 22.26 75.03
CA GLU A 463 -0.01 21.62 76.35
C GLU A 463 0.36 22.65 77.45
N GLN A 464 1.31 23.52 77.17
CA GLN A 464 1.77 24.55 78.14
C GLN A 464 0.77 25.69 78.34
N ALA A 465 0.01 26.06 77.33
CA ALA A 465 -0.98 27.09 77.38
C ALA A 465 -2.38 26.61 77.83
N PHE A 466 -2.56 25.30 78.05
CA PHE A 466 -3.83 24.65 78.37
C PHE A 466 -4.97 25.06 77.38
N ARG A 467 -4.65 24.99 76.06
CA ARG A 467 -5.56 25.34 74.99
C ARG A 467 -5.55 24.27 73.90
N SER A 468 -6.62 24.22 73.08
CA SER A 468 -6.66 23.33 71.92
C SER A 468 -5.60 23.72 70.85
N ILE A 469 -5.08 22.76 70.08
CA ILE A 469 -4.12 22.99 69.00
C ILE A 469 -4.68 23.97 67.97
N ASP A 470 -5.99 23.86 67.65
CA ASP A 470 -6.67 24.75 66.71
C ASP A 470 -6.78 26.16 67.24
N GLY A 471 -7.03 26.30 68.56
CA GLY A 471 -7.04 27.58 69.27
C GLY A 471 -5.67 28.25 69.18
N ILE A 472 -4.58 27.50 69.42
CA ILE A 472 -3.22 28.02 69.28
C ILE A 472 -2.95 28.46 67.85
N GLY A 473 -3.32 27.60 66.86
CA GLY A 473 -3.15 27.93 65.43
C GLY A 473 -3.87 29.22 65.02
N SER A 474 -5.05 29.44 65.56
CA SER A 474 -5.81 30.65 65.30
C SER A 474 -5.21 31.89 65.97
N ALA A 475 -4.74 31.77 67.21
CA ALA A 475 -4.05 32.84 67.90
C ALA A 475 -2.72 33.21 67.21
N LEU A 476 -1.92 32.24 66.82
CA LEU A 476 -0.70 32.50 66.09
C LEU A 476 -0.96 33.20 64.73
N ARG A 477 -1.96 32.79 63.95
CA ARG A 477 -2.32 33.46 62.66
C ARG A 477 -2.68 34.94 62.93
N ARG A 478 -3.43 35.22 63.95
CA ARG A 478 -3.79 36.59 64.37
C ARG A 478 -2.57 37.42 64.77
N MET A 479 -1.68 36.85 65.57
CA MET A 479 -0.42 37.49 65.98
C MET A 479 0.52 37.75 64.87
N TYR A 480 0.62 36.85 63.89
CA TYR A 480 1.43 37.08 62.67
C TYR A 480 1.01 38.37 61.96
N VAL A 481 -0.30 38.63 61.89
CA VAL A 481 -0.81 39.87 61.30
C VAL A 481 -0.52 41.10 62.25
N TYR A 482 -0.70 40.96 63.56
CA TYR A 482 -0.47 42.05 64.50
C TYR A 482 1.00 42.48 64.49
N PHE A 483 1.93 41.53 64.36
CA PHE A 483 3.36 41.80 64.37
C PHE A 483 3.96 41.95 62.97
N ASP A 484 3.13 42.00 61.91
CA ASP A 484 3.55 42.10 60.53
C ASP A 484 4.65 41.07 60.16
N VAL A 485 4.42 39.79 60.49
CA VAL A 485 5.34 38.70 60.20
C VAL A 485 5.19 38.32 58.74
N LYS A 486 6.16 38.71 57.88
CA LYS A 486 6.16 38.49 56.42
C LYS A 486 6.83 37.16 55.98
N GLU A 487 7.59 36.56 56.86
CA GLU A 487 8.28 35.31 56.61
C GLU A 487 7.26 34.18 56.32
N THR A 488 7.56 33.35 55.30
CA THR A 488 6.77 32.16 54.97
C THR A 488 7.16 30.96 55.83
N ASN A 489 8.45 30.83 56.17
CA ASN A 489 9.03 29.78 57.00
C ASN A 489 9.42 30.35 58.36
N TYR A 490 9.38 29.51 59.40
CA TYR A 490 9.79 29.88 60.78
C TYR A 490 9.00 31.10 61.37
N LYS A 491 7.76 31.20 61.03
CA LYS A 491 6.87 32.33 61.46
C LYS A 491 6.86 32.55 62.97
N LYS A 492 6.92 31.51 63.80
CA LYS A 492 6.97 31.60 65.27
C LYS A 492 8.27 32.25 65.76
N VAL A 493 9.40 31.83 65.18
CA VAL A 493 10.71 32.39 65.47
C VAL A 493 10.77 33.87 65.07
N SER A 494 10.23 34.22 63.91
CA SER A 494 10.16 35.61 63.46
C SER A 494 9.18 36.45 64.31
N LEU A 495 8.07 35.84 64.81
CA LEU A 495 7.15 36.49 65.72
C LEU A 495 7.83 36.88 67.01
N ILE A 496 8.51 35.94 67.67
CA ILE A 496 9.17 36.22 68.95
C ILE A 496 10.36 37.17 68.77
N LYS A 497 11.10 37.11 67.68
CA LYS A 497 12.13 38.10 67.36
C LYS A 497 11.53 39.52 67.35
N LYS A 498 10.44 39.77 66.61
CA LYS A 498 9.75 41.10 66.57
C LYS A 498 9.22 41.51 67.91
N ALA A 499 8.68 40.57 68.68
CA ALA A 499 8.23 40.86 70.07
C ALA A 499 9.38 41.31 70.96
N ILE A 500 10.56 40.71 70.86
CA ILE A 500 11.75 41.13 71.62
C ILE A 500 12.23 42.51 71.16
N GLU A 501 12.35 42.74 69.83
CA GLU A 501 12.76 44.00 69.23
C GLU A 501 11.87 45.20 69.74
N ILE A 502 10.56 44.98 69.84
CA ILE A 502 9.66 45.99 70.41
C ILE A 502 9.93 46.27 71.90
N CYS A 503 10.38 45.24 72.64
CA CYS A 503 10.63 45.36 74.08
C CYS A 503 12.02 45.87 74.42
N SER A 504 12.99 45.60 73.53
CA SER A 504 14.33 46.14 73.62
C SER A 504 14.32 47.63 73.40
#